data_e2c239b20679439a9103b99f80db1ddc
#
_entry.id   e2c239b20679439a9103b99f80db1ddc
#
_cell.length_a   1.000
_cell.length_b   1.000
_cell.length_c   1.000
_cell.angle_alpha   90.00
_cell.angle_beta   90.00
_cell.angle_gamma   90.00
#
_symmetry.space_group_name_H-M   'P 1'
#
loop_
_entity.id
_entity.type
_entity.pdbx_description
1 polymer ?
#
loop_
_entity_poly.entity_id
_entity_poly.type
_entity_poly.pdbx_seq_one_letter_code
_entity_poly.pdbx_strand_id
1 'polypeptide(L)'
;MKSFFLSLGSNIDPISNLNSAINHLKNIGIEISCSNFYKSPSEGFEGEDFINCAIGIESKLDFDDLNKELKKIENHLKRDRSQPKFSSRTIDIDIILVVADDDIQFVSDELEKYNFVGIPINEIISPHLSDKLSINQDDSNLEKITPD
;
A
#
# COMPACT_ATOMS: atom_id res chain seq x y z
N MET A 1 9.71 -18.13 4.44
CA MET A 1 8.83 -16.97 4.40
C MET A 1 9.36 -15.92 3.45
N LYS A 2 8.46 -15.20 2.84
CA LYS A 2 8.81 -14.07 1.97
C LYS A 2 8.39 -12.77 2.63
N SER A 3 9.11 -11.70 2.29
CA SER A 3 8.73 -10.34 2.69
C SER A 3 7.96 -9.70 1.55
N PHE A 4 6.78 -9.23 1.87
CA PHE A 4 5.91 -8.55 0.91
C PHE A 4 5.77 -7.10 1.35
N PHE A 5 6.01 -6.17 0.42
CA PHE A 5 5.86 -4.75 0.68
C PHE A 5 4.66 -4.26 -0.12
N LEU A 6 3.68 -3.73 0.61
CA LEU A 6 2.36 -3.43 0.09
C LEU A 6 2.13 -1.94 0.08
N SER A 7 1.40 -1.46 -0.94
CA SER A 7 0.91 -0.09 -0.99
C SER A 7 -0.57 -0.09 -0.68
N LEU A 8 -0.98 0.79 0.22
CA LEU A 8 -2.38 0.95 0.60
C LEU A 8 -2.82 2.38 0.32
N GLY A 9 -4.03 2.53 -0.21
CA GLY A 9 -4.59 3.86 -0.46
C GLY A 9 -6.09 3.89 -0.24
N SER A 10 -6.59 5.01 0.26
CA SER A 10 -8.01 5.20 0.52
C SER A 10 -8.37 6.68 0.44
N ASN A 11 -9.58 6.98 -0.04
CA ASN A 11 -10.10 8.36 0.01
C ASN A 11 -11.54 8.43 0.53
N ILE A 12 -12.00 7.38 1.20
CA ILE A 12 -13.25 7.38 1.98
C ILE A 12 -12.88 7.00 3.40
N ASP A 13 -13.13 7.90 4.37
CA ASP A 13 -12.70 7.70 5.75
C ASP A 13 -11.30 7.09 5.83
N PRO A 14 -10.32 7.73 5.17
CA PRO A 14 -9.06 7.05 4.86
C PRO A 14 -8.28 6.58 6.08
N ILE A 15 -8.18 7.38 7.13
CA ILE A 15 -7.43 6.97 8.32
C ILE A 15 -8.06 5.73 8.95
N SER A 16 -9.37 5.73 9.09
CA SER A 16 -10.10 4.59 9.66
C SER A 16 -9.96 3.34 8.80
N ASN A 17 -10.13 3.48 7.48
CA ASN A 17 -10.04 2.35 6.56
C ASN A 17 -8.62 1.79 6.45
N LEU A 18 -7.61 2.65 6.44
CA LEU A 18 -6.22 2.20 6.42
C LEU A 18 -5.88 1.43 7.71
N ASN A 19 -6.28 1.94 8.86
CA ASN A 19 -6.03 1.24 10.12
C ASN A 19 -6.76 -0.10 10.18
N SER A 20 -7.98 -0.16 9.66
CA SER A 20 -8.73 -1.42 9.58
C SER A 20 -8.03 -2.43 8.67
N ALA A 21 -7.54 -1.97 7.52
CA ALA A 21 -6.81 -2.84 6.60
C ALA A 21 -5.53 -3.37 7.25
N ILE A 22 -4.78 -2.51 7.93
CA ILE A 22 -3.55 -2.92 8.63
C ILE A 22 -3.86 -3.98 9.69
N ASN A 23 -4.96 -3.82 10.43
CA ASN A 23 -5.36 -4.81 11.41
C ASN A 23 -5.70 -6.15 10.76
N HIS A 24 -6.38 -6.14 9.62
CA HIS A 24 -6.67 -7.38 8.88
C HIS A 24 -5.40 -8.06 8.40
N LEU A 25 -4.40 -7.28 7.98
CA LEU A 25 -3.13 -7.83 7.50
C LEU A 25 -2.41 -8.64 8.58
N LYS A 26 -2.61 -8.31 9.84
CA LYS A 26 -1.99 -9.04 10.95
C LYS A 26 -2.47 -10.50 11.03
N ASN A 27 -3.58 -10.83 10.39
CA ASN A 27 -4.10 -12.20 10.36
C ASN A 27 -3.49 -13.05 9.26
N ILE A 28 -2.82 -12.43 8.28
CA ILE A 28 -2.26 -13.14 7.13
C ILE A 28 -0.75 -13.04 7.03
N GLY A 29 -0.13 -12.30 7.94
CA GLY A 29 1.31 -12.17 7.98
C GLY A 29 1.77 -11.47 9.24
N ILE A 30 3.09 -11.46 9.44
CA ILE A 30 3.72 -10.78 10.55
C ILE A 30 4.16 -9.40 10.06
N GLU A 31 3.70 -8.35 10.71
CA GLU A 31 4.11 -6.99 10.34
C GLU A 31 5.60 -6.79 10.59
N ILE A 32 6.32 -6.30 9.57
CA ILE A 32 7.72 -5.94 9.67
C ILE A 32 7.86 -4.45 9.92
N SER A 33 7.12 -3.65 9.17
CA SER A 33 7.27 -2.20 9.18
C SER A 33 6.04 -1.52 8.59
N CYS A 34 5.85 -0.25 8.95
CA CYS A 34 4.77 0.56 8.42
C CYS A 34 5.31 1.98 8.18
N SER A 35 5.01 2.55 7.02
CA SER A 35 5.45 3.90 6.68
C SER A 35 4.58 4.96 7.36
N ASN A 36 5.01 6.21 7.24
CA ASN A 36 4.14 7.35 7.52
C ASN A 36 2.99 7.37 6.51
N PHE A 37 1.94 8.07 6.84
CA PHE A 37 0.82 8.29 5.94
C PHE A 37 1.10 9.54 5.11
N TYR A 38 0.67 9.50 3.83
CA TYR A 38 0.87 10.59 2.89
C TYR A 38 -0.42 10.92 2.19
N LYS A 39 -0.66 12.22 2.01
CA LYS A 39 -1.83 12.71 1.29
C LYS A 39 -1.44 13.06 -0.14
N SER A 40 -2.17 12.53 -1.10
CA SER A 40 -1.98 12.81 -2.52
C SER A 40 -3.30 13.23 -3.15
N PRO A 41 -3.28 14.11 -4.18
CA PRO A 41 -4.52 14.51 -4.85
C PRO A 41 -5.16 13.32 -5.58
N SER A 42 -6.49 13.34 -5.67
CA SER A 42 -7.19 12.36 -6.48
C SER A 42 -6.89 12.62 -7.95
N GLU A 43 -6.62 11.55 -8.70
CA GLU A 43 -6.35 11.66 -10.13
C GLU A 43 -7.54 11.20 -10.94
N GLY A 44 -7.90 11.99 -11.97
CA GLY A 44 -8.88 11.59 -12.95
C GLY A 44 -10.32 11.72 -12.53
N PHE A 45 -10.62 12.21 -11.34
CA PHE A 45 -12.00 12.48 -10.90
C PHE A 45 -12.03 13.50 -9.77
N GLU A 46 -13.18 14.11 -9.57
CA GLU A 46 -13.40 14.99 -8.45
C GLU A 46 -13.75 14.15 -7.22
N GLY A 47 -13.02 14.32 -6.14
CA GLY A 47 -13.26 13.58 -4.91
C GLY A 47 -12.26 13.99 -3.86
N GLU A 48 -12.35 13.33 -2.71
CA GLU A 48 -11.41 13.55 -1.63
C GLU A 48 -10.02 13.07 -2.02
N ASP A 49 -9.01 13.73 -1.49
CA ASP A 49 -7.63 13.31 -1.70
C ASP A 49 -7.40 11.93 -1.10
N PHE A 50 -6.47 11.18 -1.70
CA PHE A 50 -6.08 9.89 -1.17
C PHE A 50 -5.11 10.03 -0.01
N ILE A 51 -5.24 9.13 0.95
CA ILE A 51 -4.20 8.90 1.95
C ILE A 51 -3.55 7.56 1.61
N ASN A 52 -2.24 7.56 1.55
CA ASN A 52 -1.46 6.39 1.13
C ASN A 52 -0.43 6.04 2.20
N CYS A 53 -0.15 4.75 2.32
CA CYS A 53 0.95 4.27 3.16
C CYS A 53 1.48 2.96 2.58
N ALA A 54 2.59 2.52 3.14
CA ALA A 54 3.17 1.23 2.80
C ALA A 54 3.32 0.39 4.06
N ILE A 55 3.14 -0.92 3.92
CA ILE A 55 3.35 -1.84 5.02
C ILE A 55 4.13 -3.04 4.51
N GLY A 56 5.10 -3.50 5.31
CA GLY A 56 5.84 -4.71 5.05
C GLY A 56 5.35 -5.82 5.94
N ILE A 57 5.13 -7.00 5.38
CA ILE A 57 4.76 -8.19 6.13
C ILE A 57 5.60 -9.37 5.69
N GLU A 58 5.82 -10.32 6.61
CA GLU A 58 6.35 -11.62 6.26
C GLU A 58 5.20 -12.61 6.24
N SER A 59 5.15 -13.45 5.21
CA SER A 59 4.08 -14.43 5.07
C SER A 59 4.60 -15.69 4.39
N LYS A 60 3.97 -16.81 4.71
CA LYS A 60 4.24 -18.10 4.06
C LYS A 60 3.44 -18.26 2.77
N LEU A 61 2.49 -17.38 2.53
CA LEU A 61 1.67 -17.44 1.32
C LEU A 61 2.51 -17.12 0.08
N ASP A 62 2.16 -17.71 -1.05
CA ASP A 62 2.76 -17.28 -2.32
C ASP A 62 2.06 -15.99 -2.80
N PHE A 63 2.53 -15.43 -3.90
CA PHE A 63 2.03 -14.17 -4.45
C PHE A 63 0.51 -14.25 -4.71
N ASP A 64 0.07 -15.30 -5.39
CA ASP A 64 -1.33 -15.41 -5.80
C ASP A 64 -2.26 -15.58 -4.59
N ASP A 65 -1.86 -16.40 -3.63
CA ASP A 65 -2.66 -16.63 -2.44
C ASP A 65 -2.73 -15.37 -1.57
N LEU A 66 -1.60 -14.67 -1.43
CA LEU A 66 -1.60 -13.40 -0.70
C LEU A 66 -2.50 -12.39 -1.39
N ASN A 67 -2.39 -12.28 -2.71
CA ASN A 67 -3.20 -11.33 -3.46
C ASN A 67 -4.70 -11.60 -3.27
N LYS A 68 -5.09 -12.87 -3.21
CA LYS A 68 -6.48 -13.25 -2.94
C LYS A 68 -6.92 -12.78 -1.56
N GLU A 69 -6.05 -12.91 -0.56
CA GLU A 69 -6.37 -12.43 0.79
C GLU A 69 -6.48 -10.91 0.84
N LEU A 70 -5.65 -10.20 0.09
CA LEU A 70 -5.74 -8.75 -0.01
C LEU A 70 -7.07 -8.32 -0.64
N LYS A 71 -7.52 -9.02 -1.66
CA LYS A 71 -8.81 -8.73 -2.30
C LYS A 71 -9.98 -9.00 -1.36
N LYS A 72 -9.87 -10.00 -0.51
CA LYS A 72 -10.88 -10.26 0.52
C LYS A 72 -10.98 -9.09 1.51
N ILE A 73 -9.85 -8.53 1.92
CA ILE A 73 -9.82 -7.36 2.80
C ILE A 73 -10.48 -6.17 2.11
N GLU A 74 -10.12 -5.91 0.85
CA GLU A 74 -10.74 -4.84 0.08
C GLU A 74 -12.25 -5.00 0.00
N ASN A 75 -12.73 -6.21 -0.30
CA ASN A 75 -14.15 -6.50 -0.41
C ASN A 75 -14.87 -6.34 0.92
N HIS A 76 -14.24 -6.76 2.00
CA HIS A 76 -14.81 -6.61 3.34
C HIS A 76 -15.00 -5.13 3.70
N LEU A 77 -14.03 -4.28 3.35
CA LEU A 77 -14.09 -2.85 3.66
C LEU A 77 -14.92 -2.06 2.65
N LYS A 78 -15.22 -2.61 1.48
CA LYS A 78 -16.06 -2.00 0.44
C LYS A 78 -17.50 -2.46 0.52
N ARG A 79 -18.04 -2.65 1.71
CA ARG A 79 -19.36 -3.26 1.87
C ARG A 79 -20.53 -2.37 1.48
N ASP A 80 -20.34 -1.06 1.43
CA ASP A 80 -21.40 -0.14 1.04
C ASP A 80 -21.53 -0.13 -0.48
N ARG A 81 -22.48 -0.88 -0.98
CA ARG A 81 -22.73 -1.02 -2.41
C ARG A 81 -23.53 0.11 -3.02
N SER A 82 -23.94 1.07 -2.20
CA SER A 82 -24.63 2.26 -2.68
C SER A 82 -23.67 3.25 -3.37
N GLN A 83 -22.36 3.08 -3.19
CA GLN A 83 -21.37 3.97 -3.76
C GLN A 83 -21.23 3.77 -5.28
N PRO A 84 -21.13 4.84 -6.05
CA PRO A 84 -20.89 4.72 -7.48
C PRO A 84 -19.54 4.06 -7.78
N LYS A 85 -19.49 3.28 -8.88
CA LYS A 85 -18.30 2.52 -9.25
C LYS A 85 -17.05 3.34 -9.49
N PHE A 86 -17.20 4.55 -10.00
CA PHE A 86 -16.07 5.36 -10.45
C PHE A 86 -15.75 6.53 -9.53
N SER A 87 -16.35 6.54 -8.37
CA SER A 87 -16.09 7.57 -7.40
C SER A 87 -14.90 7.17 -6.53
N SER A 88 -14.98 7.42 -5.28
CA SER A 88 -13.92 7.17 -4.33
C SER A 88 -13.73 5.69 -4.04
N ARG A 89 -12.53 5.32 -3.63
CA ARG A 89 -12.21 3.94 -3.27
C ARG A 89 -12.06 3.84 -1.75
N THR A 90 -12.77 2.87 -1.15
CA THR A 90 -12.67 2.65 0.28
C THR A 90 -11.25 2.26 0.67
N ILE A 91 -10.67 1.32 -0.09
CA ILE A 91 -9.30 0.86 0.14
C ILE A 91 -8.79 0.11 -1.08
N ASP A 92 -7.54 0.37 -1.45
CA ASP A 92 -6.80 -0.42 -2.42
C ASP A 92 -5.56 -0.95 -1.74
N ILE A 93 -5.25 -2.23 -1.96
CA ILE A 93 -4.05 -2.86 -1.41
C ILE A 93 -3.35 -3.60 -2.55
N ASP A 94 -2.13 -3.20 -2.87
CA ASP A 94 -1.37 -3.79 -3.97
C ASP A 94 -0.01 -4.28 -3.50
N ILE A 95 0.42 -5.44 -4.03
CA ILE A 95 1.75 -5.96 -3.79
C ILE A 95 2.72 -5.19 -4.71
N ILE A 96 3.71 -4.54 -4.11
CA ILE A 96 4.66 -3.70 -4.85
C ILE A 96 6.03 -4.38 -4.98
N LEU A 97 6.45 -5.08 -3.94
CA LEU A 97 7.78 -5.68 -3.90
C LEU A 97 7.71 -6.98 -3.13
N VAL A 98 8.38 -8.02 -3.63
CA VAL A 98 8.52 -9.30 -2.95
C VAL A 98 9.99 -9.66 -2.87
N VAL A 99 10.44 -9.98 -1.66
CA VAL A 99 11.84 -10.31 -1.40
C VAL A 99 11.90 -11.63 -0.62
N ALA A 100 12.78 -12.53 -1.04
CA ALA A 100 13.04 -13.76 -0.32
C ALA A 100 14.55 -13.98 -0.29
N ASP A 101 15.10 -14.20 0.90
CA ASP A 101 16.53 -14.43 1.09
C ASP A 101 17.39 -13.36 0.44
N ASP A 102 17.01 -12.09 0.62
CA ASP A 102 17.65 -10.91 0.04
C ASP A 102 17.57 -10.81 -1.48
N ASP A 103 16.86 -11.73 -2.13
CA ASP A 103 16.65 -11.68 -3.57
C ASP A 103 15.29 -11.06 -3.88
N ILE A 104 15.31 -10.10 -4.81
CA ILE A 104 14.09 -9.47 -5.28
C ILE A 104 13.39 -10.44 -6.24
N GLN A 105 12.16 -10.84 -5.91
CA GLN A 105 11.40 -11.79 -6.72
C GLN A 105 10.34 -11.13 -7.57
N PHE A 106 9.90 -9.94 -7.19
CA PHE A 106 8.87 -9.20 -7.92
C PHE A 106 9.00 -7.72 -7.60
N VAL A 107 8.85 -6.88 -8.61
CA VAL A 107 8.75 -5.43 -8.46
C VAL A 107 7.63 -4.95 -9.35
N SER A 108 6.68 -4.21 -8.78
CA SER A 108 5.63 -3.55 -9.56
C SER A 108 6.21 -2.30 -10.22
N ASP A 109 5.78 -1.99 -11.45
CA ASP A 109 6.15 -0.77 -12.13
C ASP A 109 5.60 0.49 -11.44
N GLU A 110 4.63 0.34 -10.56
CA GLU A 110 4.09 1.46 -9.78
C GLU A 110 5.13 2.07 -8.84
N LEU A 111 6.13 1.30 -8.44
CA LEU A 111 7.20 1.78 -7.57
C LEU A 111 7.97 2.95 -8.21
N GLU A 112 8.20 2.87 -9.51
CA GLU A 112 8.89 3.90 -10.29
C GLU A 112 7.92 4.95 -10.83
N LYS A 113 6.69 4.54 -11.08
CA LYS A 113 5.70 5.38 -11.76
C LYS A 113 5.06 6.41 -10.83
N TYR A 114 4.75 6.04 -9.59
CA TYR A 114 4.00 6.88 -8.66
C TYR A 114 4.78 7.22 -7.41
N ASN A 115 4.84 8.53 -7.08
CA ASN A 115 5.50 8.97 -5.85
C ASN A 115 4.76 8.51 -4.59
N PHE A 116 3.43 8.41 -4.65
CA PHE A 116 2.63 7.96 -3.50
C PHE A 116 2.76 6.46 -3.24
N VAL A 117 3.44 5.74 -4.12
CA VAL A 117 3.88 4.35 -3.90
C VAL A 117 5.35 4.34 -3.51
N GLY A 118 6.19 5.03 -4.29
CA GLY A 118 7.64 5.00 -4.10
C GLY A 118 8.12 5.55 -2.78
N ILE A 119 7.62 6.71 -2.38
CA ILE A 119 8.09 7.35 -1.14
C ILE A 119 7.74 6.50 0.09
N PRO A 120 6.50 6.03 0.29
CA PRO A 120 6.22 5.19 1.44
C PRO A 120 6.98 3.86 1.44
N ILE A 121 7.12 3.20 0.29
CA ILE A 121 7.88 1.95 0.19
C ILE A 121 9.34 2.19 0.57
N ASN A 122 9.93 3.28 0.07
CA ASN A 122 11.33 3.58 0.36
C ASN A 122 11.59 3.77 1.86
N GLU A 123 10.60 4.23 2.61
CA GLU A 123 10.73 4.40 4.07
C GLU A 123 10.90 3.09 4.81
N ILE A 124 10.38 2.00 4.27
CA ILE A 124 10.28 0.74 5.02
C ILE A 124 11.19 -0.36 4.48
N ILE A 125 11.99 -0.08 3.46
CA ILE A 125 12.97 -1.05 2.94
C ILE A 125 14.37 -0.63 3.34
N SER A 126 15.31 -1.59 3.32
CA SER A 126 16.70 -1.29 3.65
C SER A 126 17.36 -0.46 2.55
N PRO A 127 18.41 0.33 2.87
CA PRO A 127 19.18 1.02 1.84
C PRO A 127 19.75 0.08 0.79
N HIS A 128 20.09 -1.13 1.20
CA HIS A 128 20.63 -2.14 0.29
C HIS A 128 19.62 -2.50 -0.80
N LEU A 129 18.34 -2.66 -0.42
CA LEU A 129 17.27 -2.91 -1.38
C LEU A 129 16.97 -1.67 -2.21
N SER A 130 16.92 -0.51 -1.57
CA SER A 130 16.66 0.75 -2.26
C SER A 130 17.65 0.99 -3.39
N ASP A 131 18.92 0.67 -3.18
CA ASP A 131 19.98 0.86 -4.18
C ASP A 131 19.80 -0.01 -5.41
N LYS A 132 19.06 -1.11 -5.30
CA LYS A 132 18.80 -2.03 -6.40
C LYS A 132 17.55 -1.70 -7.20
N LEU A 133 16.79 -0.69 -6.78
CA LEU A 133 15.45 -0.41 -7.32
C LEU A 133 15.37 0.99 -7.90
N SER A 134 14.49 1.14 -8.90
CA SER A 134 14.11 2.45 -9.41
C SER A 134 12.85 2.89 -8.66
N ILE A 135 12.99 3.87 -7.78
CA ILE A 135 11.92 4.30 -6.89
C ILE A 135 11.61 5.76 -7.15
N ASN A 136 10.33 6.06 -7.36
CA ASN A 136 9.90 7.45 -7.51
C ASN A 136 9.91 8.13 -6.14
N GLN A 137 10.82 9.09 -5.97
CA GLN A 137 10.98 9.84 -4.72
C GLN A 137 10.68 11.32 -4.91
N ASP A 138 9.95 11.67 -5.96
CA ASP A 138 9.50 13.04 -6.19
C ASP A 138 8.41 13.39 -5.17
N ASP A 139 8.71 14.31 -4.26
CA ASP A 139 7.78 14.68 -3.19
C ASP A 139 6.79 15.77 -3.58
N SER A 140 6.74 16.14 -4.86
CA SER A 140 5.77 17.12 -5.36
C SER A 140 4.35 16.63 -5.12
N ASN A 141 3.52 17.51 -4.57
CA ASN A 141 2.10 17.23 -4.30
C ASN A 141 1.85 16.06 -3.34
N LEU A 142 2.87 15.68 -2.56
CA LEU A 142 2.72 14.63 -1.56
C LEU A 142 2.99 15.20 -0.18
N GLU A 143 2.00 15.15 0.69
CA GLU A 143 2.08 15.72 2.02
C GLU A 143 2.10 14.61 3.07
N LYS A 144 3.15 14.61 3.90
CA LYS A 144 3.22 13.69 5.02
C LYS A 144 2.25 14.15 6.09
N ILE A 145 1.42 13.24 6.58
CA ILE A 145 0.47 13.52 7.65
C ILE A 145 0.74 12.62 8.84
N THR A 146 0.43 13.14 10.03
CA THR A 146 0.56 12.37 11.26
C THR A 146 -0.85 12.14 11.78
N PRO A 147 -1.35 10.89 11.68
CA PRO A 147 -2.67 10.60 12.22
C PRO A 147 -2.60 10.61 13.74
N ASP A 148 -3.53 11.27 14.36
CA ASP A 148 -3.64 11.30 15.82
C ASP A 148 -4.40 10.10 16.35
#